data_8857d0fec9386d12d9a1d13019f408ce
#
_entry.id   8857d0fec9386d12d9a1d13019f408ce
#
_cell.length_a   1.000
_cell.length_b   1.000
_cell.length_c   1.000
_cell.angle_alpha   90.00
_cell.angle_beta   90.00
_cell.angle_gamma   90.00
#
_symmetry.space_group_name_H-M   'P 1'
#
loop_
_entity.id
_entity.type
_entity.pdbx_description
1 polymer ?
#
loop_
_entity_poly.entity_id
_entity_poly.type
_entity_poly.pdbx_seq_one_letter_code
_entity_poly.pdbx_strand_id
1 'polypeptide(L)'
;MISVIIPTYNRAELLKRAAQSVLAQTYKDFELIIVDDGSTDNTKEIVESLNDSRIVYVYQKNAGACVARNNGIEHAKGEYIAFHDSDDVWHSNKLELQRQALIANNADVVFSKMNRYQDGKVVEVLSTYFKEGFLAKDNLPFAIGTQTIFGKAEVFKNTKFDPEMPRFQEFEMLIRAQKKYSIFCLDKPLVDYFIQNDSISAKPKKYLLAWKLILSKHKKLIEEYKASSDRMGYNLLKFSATVKDRTLKYELIKLAFKFKQSPRMVYRLIKFLLKGCC
;
A
#
# COMPACT_ATOMS: atom_id res chain seq x y z
N MET A 1 -14.15 11.27 -14.66
CA MET A 1 -14.55 10.95 -13.25
C MET A 1 -13.54 10.03 -12.61
N ILE A 2 -13.31 10.17 -11.29
CA ILE A 2 -12.42 9.32 -10.46
C ILE A 2 -13.27 8.55 -9.46
N SER A 3 -13.02 7.25 -9.26
CA SER A 3 -13.60 6.47 -8.15
C SER A 3 -12.55 6.36 -7.04
N VAL A 4 -12.85 6.89 -5.85
CA VAL A 4 -12.01 6.73 -4.66
C VAL A 4 -12.55 5.59 -3.82
N ILE A 5 -11.71 4.61 -3.46
CA ILE A 5 -12.12 3.41 -2.72
C ILE A 5 -11.50 3.42 -1.32
N ILE A 6 -12.35 3.38 -0.29
CA ILE A 6 -11.96 3.24 1.12
C ILE A 6 -12.55 1.94 1.67
N PRO A 7 -11.76 0.90 1.93
CA PRO A 7 -12.21 -0.23 2.74
C PRO A 7 -12.19 0.16 4.22
N THR A 8 -13.20 -0.26 4.97
CA THR A 8 -13.29 -0.01 6.42
C THR A 8 -13.79 -1.23 7.19
N TYR A 9 -13.37 -1.37 8.44
CA TYR A 9 -13.86 -2.39 9.36
C TYR A 9 -13.65 -1.93 10.81
N ASN A 10 -14.75 -1.66 11.54
CA ASN A 10 -14.73 -1.22 12.94
C ASN A 10 -13.78 -0.03 13.20
N ARG A 11 -13.91 1.04 12.40
CA ARG A 11 -13.05 2.24 12.47
C ARG A 11 -13.83 3.53 12.19
N ALA A 12 -15.05 3.64 12.71
CA ALA A 12 -16.00 4.72 12.44
C ALA A 12 -15.38 6.13 12.52
N GLU A 13 -14.71 6.46 13.64
CA GLU A 13 -14.13 7.81 13.85
C GLU A 13 -12.93 8.11 12.92
N LEU A 14 -12.10 7.10 12.65
CA LEU A 14 -10.97 7.27 11.71
C LEU A 14 -11.48 7.43 10.28
N LEU A 15 -12.48 6.63 9.90
CA LEU A 15 -13.14 6.70 8.61
C LEU A 15 -13.72 8.09 8.34
N LYS A 16 -14.36 8.71 9.35
CA LYS A 16 -14.91 10.06 9.21
C LYS A 16 -13.84 11.05 8.74
N ARG A 17 -12.69 11.06 9.40
CA ARG A 17 -11.55 11.91 9.04
C ARG A 17 -11.02 11.60 7.64
N ALA A 18 -10.83 10.33 7.31
CA ALA A 18 -10.36 9.90 6.00
C ALA A 18 -11.33 10.33 4.89
N ALA A 19 -12.63 10.06 5.05
CA ALA A 19 -13.66 10.44 4.09
C ALA A 19 -13.75 11.96 3.91
N GLN A 20 -13.70 12.74 4.98
CA GLN A 20 -13.67 14.20 4.89
C GLN A 20 -12.48 14.72 4.09
N SER A 21 -11.31 14.11 4.20
CA SER A 21 -10.13 14.49 3.42
C SER A 21 -10.30 14.24 1.92
N VAL A 22 -11.09 13.23 1.54
CA VAL A 22 -11.48 12.97 0.15
C VAL A 22 -12.53 13.97 -0.32
N LEU A 23 -13.57 14.22 0.47
CA LEU A 23 -14.65 15.15 0.11
C LEU A 23 -14.14 16.59 -0.05
N ALA A 24 -13.04 16.94 0.65
CA ALA A 24 -12.36 18.24 0.56
C ALA A 24 -11.42 18.41 -0.66
N GLN A 25 -11.27 17.38 -1.53
CA GLN A 25 -10.37 17.46 -2.69
C GLN A 25 -10.72 18.64 -3.63
N THR A 26 -9.68 19.27 -4.20
CA THR A 26 -9.85 20.36 -5.20
C THR A 26 -10.49 19.86 -6.49
N TYR A 27 -10.12 18.67 -6.95
CA TYR A 27 -10.78 18.00 -8.07
C TYR A 27 -12.15 17.47 -7.64
N LYS A 28 -13.24 17.89 -8.32
CA LYS A 28 -14.62 17.66 -7.87
C LYS A 28 -15.35 16.51 -8.57
N ASP A 29 -14.89 16.10 -9.75
CA ASP A 29 -15.53 15.04 -10.53
C ASP A 29 -15.08 13.63 -10.06
N PHE A 30 -15.58 13.24 -8.88
CA PHE A 30 -15.29 11.92 -8.27
C PHE A 30 -16.51 11.34 -7.54
N GLU A 31 -16.50 10.04 -7.38
CA GLU A 31 -17.32 9.29 -6.41
C GLU A 31 -16.43 8.73 -5.30
N LEU A 32 -16.98 8.60 -4.08
CA LEU A 32 -16.33 8.01 -2.92
C LEU A 32 -17.02 6.71 -2.55
N ILE A 33 -16.40 5.58 -2.86
CA ILE A 33 -16.91 4.24 -2.57
C ILE A 33 -16.33 3.79 -1.23
N ILE A 34 -17.18 3.74 -0.20
CA ILE A 34 -16.82 3.23 1.12
C ILE A 34 -17.33 1.79 1.20
N VAL A 35 -16.37 0.85 1.28
CA VAL A 35 -16.69 -0.58 1.39
C VAL A 35 -16.54 -1.00 2.85
N ASP A 36 -17.66 -1.19 3.51
CA ASP A 36 -17.73 -1.68 4.88
C ASP A 36 -17.63 -3.21 4.90
N ASP A 37 -16.51 -3.70 5.40
CA ASP A 37 -16.17 -5.12 5.48
C ASP A 37 -16.78 -5.80 6.72
N GLY A 38 -18.06 -5.52 7.01
CA GLY A 38 -18.84 -6.17 8.06
C GLY A 38 -18.66 -5.54 9.43
N SER A 39 -18.57 -4.21 9.54
CA SER A 39 -18.45 -3.50 10.81
C SER A 39 -19.65 -3.76 11.73
N THR A 40 -19.38 -3.74 13.03
CA THR A 40 -20.34 -3.89 14.12
C THR A 40 -20.40 -2.66 15.03
N ASP A 41 -19.58 -1.65 14.74
CA ASP A 41 -19.63 -0.33 15.35
C ASP A 41 -20.58 0.60 14.58
N ASN A 42 -20.57 1.90 14.91
CA ASN A 42 -21.40 2.91 14.26
C ASN A 42 -20.86 3.41 12.90
N THR A 43 -20.13 2.55 12.15
CA THR A 43 -19.53 2.92 10.85
C THR A 43 -20.60 3.41 9.86
N LYS A 44 -21.74 2.71 9.77
CA LYS A 44 -22.82 3.08 8.85
C LYS A 44 -23.41 4.46 9.16
N GLU A 45 -23.72 4.72 10.42
CA GLU A 45 -24.26 5.99 10.90
C GLU A 45 -23.28 7.15 10.64
N ILE A 46 -21.96 6.91 10.80
CA ILE A 46 -20.92 7.89 10.46
C ILE A 46 -20.94 8.21 8.97
N VAL A 47 -21.02 7.20 8.10
CA VAL A 47 -21.08 7.44 6.64
C VAL A 47 -22.33 8.22 6.26
N GLU A 48 -23.49 7.87 6.80
CA GLU A 48 -24.76 8.58 6.56
C GLU A 48 -24.69 10.04 7.04
N SER A 49 -23.99 10.30 8.16
CA SER A 49 -23.83 11.65 8.71
C SER A 49 -22.98 12.59 7.85
N LEU A 50 -22.16 12.07 6.92
CA LEU A 50 -21.37 12.89 5.99
C LEU A 50 -22.24 13.63 4.97
N ASN A 51 -23.45 13.13 4.69
CA ASN A 51 -24.48 13.76 3.86
C ASN A 51 -23.96 14.37 2.54
N ASP A 52 -23.18 13.59 1.78
CA ASP A 52 -22.62 13.99 0.48
C ASP A 52 -23.05 13.00 -0.61
N SER A 53 -23.70 13.51 -1.66
CA SER A 53 -24.26 12.71 -2.75
C SER A 53 -23.23 11.94 -3.59
N ARG A 54 -21.95 12.24 -3.45
CA ARG A 54 -20.85 11.53 -4.12
C ARG A 54 -20.47 10.22 -3.40
N ILE A 55 -21.02 9.96 -2.20
CA ILE A 55 -20.72 8.77 -1.42
C ILE A 55 -21.57 7.59 -1.91
N VAL A 56 -20.91 6.48 -2.15
CA VAL A 56 -21.49 5.17 -2.41
C VAL A 56 -21.10 4.24 -1.27
N TYR A 57 -22.05 3.87 -0.42
CA TYR A 57 -21.83 2.92 0.67
C TYR A 57 -22.12 1.49 0.22
N VAL A 58 -21.14 0.60 0.38
CA VAL A 58 -21.22 -0.81 0.02
C VAL A 58 -20.93 -1.65 1.26
N TYR A 59 -21.91 -2.44 1.72
CA TYR A 59 -21.71 -3.38 2.83
C TYR A 59 -21.42 -4.79 2.31
N GLN A 60 -20.47 -5.49 2.95
CA GLN A 60 -20.22 -6.91 2.72
C GLN A 60 -19.96 -7.63 4.04
N LYS A 61 -20.15 -8.96 4.06
CA LYS A 61 -19.67 -9.78 5.17
C LYS A 61 -18.15 -9.74 5.22
N ASN A 62 -17.58 -9.65 6.44
CA ASN A 62 -16.13 -9.57 6.62
C ASN A 62 -15.37 -10.63 5.85
N ALA A 63 -14.51 -10.19 4.95
CA ALA A 63 -13.69 -11.02 4.07
C ALA A 63 -12.26 -10.49 3.89
N GLY A 64 -11.93 -9.38 4.57
CA GLY A 64 -10.60 -8.76 4.58
C GLY A 64 -10.41 -7.67 3.54
N ALA A 65 -9.42 -6.82 3.80
CA ALA A 65 -9.18 -5.58 3.05
C ALA A 65 -8.96 -5.77 1.54
N CYS A 66 -8.35 -6.88 1.09
CA CYS A 66 -8.19 -7.19 -0.34
C CYS A 66 -9.55 -7.41 -1.02
N VAL A 67 -10.43 -8.20 -0.39
CA VAL A 67 -11.77 -8.47 -0.92
C VAL A 67 -12.60 -7.19 -0.93
N ALA A 68 -12.53 -6.39 0.13
CA ALA A 68 -13.22 -5.11 0.20
C ALA A 68 -12.74 -4.13 -0.90
N ARG A 69 -11.43 -4.02 -1.14
CA ARG A 69 -10.91 -3.19 -2.24
C ARG A 69 -11.35 -3.73 -3.61
N ASN A 70 -11.33 -5.04 -3.81
CA ASN A 70 -11.81 -5.65 -5.05
C ASN A 70 -13.30 -5.40 -5.27
N ASN A 71 -14.11 -5.47 -4.22
CA ASN A 71 -15.53 -5.13 -4.29
C ASN A 71 -15.73 -3.63 -4.67
N GLY A 72 -14.91 -2.74 -4.09
CA GLY A 72 -14.89 -1.33 -4.49
C GLY A 72 -14.51 -1.13 -5.96
N ILE A 73 -13.53 -1.88 -6.48
CA ILE A 73 -13.14 -1.85 -7.91
C ILE A 73 -14.32 -2.26 -8.82
N GLU A 74 -15.11 -3.25 -8.42
CA GLU A 74 -16.30 -3.68 -9.20
C GLU A 74 -17.40 -2.61 -9.23
N HIS A 75 -17.56 -1.84 -8.17
CA HIS A 75 -18.55 -0.76 -8.09
C HIS A 75 -18.06 0.54 -8.76
N ALA A 76 -16.76 0.65 -9.06
CA ALA A 76 -16.15 1.85 -9.61
C ALA A 76 -16.64 2.16 -11.04
N LYS A 77 -17.21 3.36 -11.22
CA LYS A 77 -17.70 3.90 -12.49
C LYS A 77 -16.71 4.86 -13.15
N GLY A 78 -15.69 5.32 -12.41
CA GLY A 78 -14.69 6.26 -12.89
C GLY A 78 -13.74 5.64 -13.91
N GLU A 79 -13.23 6.49 -14.79
CA GLU A 79 -12.12 6.16 -15.70
C GLU A 79 -10.82 5.88 -14.94
N TYR A 80 -10.69 6.50 -13.76
CA TYR A 80 -9.56 6.36 -12.86
C TYR A 80 -10.02 5.83 -11.51
N ILE A 81 -9.14 5.10 -10.83
CA ILE A 81 -9.34 4.63 -9.45
C ILE A 81 -8.19 5.14 -8.58
N ALA A 82 -8.54 5.59 -7.38
CA ALA A 82 -7.63 5.89 -6.29
C ALA A 82 -7.99 5.05 -5.06
N PHE A 83 -6.99 4.56 -4.34
CA PHE A 83 -7.21 3.85 -3.08
C PHE A 83 -6.87 4.75 -1.89
N HIS A 84 -7.64 4.63 -0.83
CA HIS A 84 -7.36 5.29 0.44
C HIS A 84 -7.57 4.32 1.60
N ASP A 85 -6.79 4.49 2.67
CA ASP A 85 -6.97 3.72 3.89
C ASP A 85 -7.83 4.52 4.89
N SER A 86 -8.64 3.82 5.69
CA SER A 86 -9.64 4.45 6.57
C SER A 86 -9.04 5.21 7.77
N ASP A 87 -7.73 5.19 7.95
CA ASP A 87 -7.01 5.79 9.08
C ASP A 87 -6.03 6.91 8.69
N ASP A 88 -5.89 7.20 7.40
CA ASP A 88 -4.98 8.22 6.88
C ASP A 88 -5.71 9.50 6.43
N VAL A 89 -4.95 10.52 6.03
CA VAL A 89 -5.50 11.81 5.54
C VAL A 89 -4.82 12.18 4.22
N TRP A 90 -5.61 12.57 3.24
CA TRP A 90 -5.11 13.08 1.97
C TRP A 90 -4.93 14.60 1.99
N HIS A 91 -3.89 15.09 1.32
CA HIS A 91 -3.77 16.51 1.00
C HIS A 91 -4.83 16.91 -0.03
N SER A 92 -5.39 18.10 0.11
CA SER A 92 -6.55 18.56 -0.67
C SER A 92 -6.37 18.57 -2.20
N ASN A 93 -5.15 18.62 -2.69
CA ASN A 93 -4.80 18.66 -4.12
C ASN A 93 -4.31 17.30 -4.68
N LYS A 94 -4.46 16.20 -3.92
CA LYS A 94 -3.89 14.90 -4.31
C LYS A 94 -4.48 14.39 -5.63
N LEU A 95 -5.80 14.33 -5.75
CA LEU A 95 -6.45 13.79 -6.95
C LEU A 95 -6.10 14.61 -8.20
N GLU A 96 -6.08 15.93 -8.07
CA GLU A 96 -5.71 16.83 -9.16
C GLU A 96 -4.28 16.61 -9.64
N LEU A 97 -3.30 16.62 -8.71
CA LEU A 97 -1.89 16.47 -9.05
C LEU A 97 -1.57 15.07 -9.63
N GLN A 98 -2.15 14.01 -9.07
CA GLN A 98 -1.91 12.67 -9.61
C GLN A 98 -2.56 12.48 -10.98
N ARG A 99 -3.76 13.02 -11.21
CA ARG A 99 -4.40 13.00 -12.53
C ARG A 99 -3.58 13.78 -13.56
N GLN A 100 -3.10 14.98 -13.21
CA GLN A 100 -2.22 15.78 -14.08
C GLN A 100 -0.94 15.01 -14.43
N ALA A 101 -0.27 14.41 -13.43
CA ALA A 101 0.94 13.63 -13.64
C ALA A 101 0.69 12.41 -14.54
N LEU A 102 -0.44 11.70 -14.36
CA LEU A 102 -0.81 10.55 -15.18
C LEU A 102 -0.99 10.94 -16.65
N ILE A 103 -1.72 12.02 -16.92
CA ILE A 103 -2.00 12.51 -18.27
C ILE A 103 -0.74 13.05 -18.92
N ALA A 104 -0.01 13.93 -18.24
CA ALA A 104 1.19 14.59 -18.79
C ALA A 104 2.29 13.59 -19.17
N ASN A 105 2.39 12.48 -18.45
CA ASN A 105 3.41 11.46 -18.69
C ASN A 105 2.86 10.25 -19.47
N ASN A 106 1.58 10.24 -19.85
CA ASN A 106 0.92 9.07 -20.43
C ASN A 106 1.16 7.77 -19.62
N ALA A 107 1.08 7.90 -18.29
CA ALA A 107 1.26 6.79 -17.37
C ALA A 107 -0.04 6.00 -17.19
N ASP A 108 0.06 4.74 -16.74
CA ASP A 108 -1.10 3.92 -16.41
C ASP A 108 -1.42 3.98 -14.92
N VAL A 109 -0.37 4.06 -14.08
CA VAL A 109 -0.46 4.19 -12.63
C VAL A 109 0.48 5.29 -12.15
N VAL A 110 0.03 6.10 -11.19
CA VAL A 110 0.83 7.09 -10.47
C VAL A 110 0.77 6.79 -8.99
N PHE A 111 1.90 6.82 -8.31
CA PHE A 111 1.93 6.86 -6.85
C PHE A 111 2.66 8.11 -6.36
N SER A 112 2.28 8.58 -5.18
CA SER A 112 2.92 9.70 -4.51
C SER A 112 3.76 9.23 -3.33
N LYS A 113 4.56 10.14 -2.78
CA LYS A 113 5.15 9.97 -1.44
C LYS A 113 4.08 10.20 -0.37
N MET A 114 4.42 9.88 0.87
CA MET A 114 3.58 10.13 2.03
C MET A 114 4.41 10.59 3.22
N ASN A 115 3.85 11.44 4.04
CA ASN A 115 4.39 11.84 5.32
C ASN A 115 4.00 10.81 6.37
N ARG A 116 4.93 10.42 7.22
CA ARG A 116 4.64 9.64 8.42
C ARG A 116 4.49 10.59 9.60
N TYR A 117 3.32 10.54 10.23
CA TYR A 117 3.01 11.33 11.41
C TYR A 117 3.16 10.51 12.68
N GLN A 118 3.76 11.14 13.69
CA GLN A 118 3.81 10.65 15.05
C GLN A 118 3.73 11.84 16.00
N ASP A 119 2.88 11.77 17.02
CA ASP A 119 2.71 12.80 18.01
C ASP A 119 2.45 14.21 17.41
N GLY A 120 1.62 14.25 16.35
CA GLY A 120 1.22 15.49 15.67
C GLY A 120 2.30 16.13 14.78
N LYS A 121 3.43 15.45 14.53
CA LYS A 121 4.54 15.96 13.72
C LYS A 121 4.90 14.98 12.61
N VAL A 122 5.38 15.52 11.49
CA VAL A 122 6.00 14.72 10.43
C VAL A 122 7.37 14.24 10.94
N VAL A 123 7.53 12.92 11.05
CA VAL A 123 8.78 12.30 11.51
C VAL A 123 9.60 11.71 10.35
N GLU A 124 8.97 11.42 9.23
CA GLU A 124 9.61 10.81 8.05
C GLU A 124 8.78 11.05 6.80
N VAL A 125 9.44 11.17 5.65
CA VAL A 125 8.80 11.04 4.34
C VAL A 125 9.09 9.64 3.81
N LEU A 126 8.05 8.86 3.52
CA LEU A 126 8.16 7.49 3.03
C LEU A 126 8.28 7.45 1.50
N SER A 127 8.80 6.33 0.99
CA SER A 127 9.05 6.10 -0.45
C SER A 127 10.12 7.01 -1.08
N THR A 128 11.01 7.59 -0.26
CA THR A 128 12.04 8.57 -0.68
C THR A 128 13.10 8.00 -1.61
N TYR A 129 13.25 6.68 -1.72
CA TYR A 129 14.18 6.07 -2.67
C TYR A 129 13.66 6.03 -4.11
N PHE A 130 12.38 6.30 -4.35
CA PHE A 130 11.86 6.58 -5.68
C PHE A 130 12.04 8.07 -5.98
N LYS A 131 12.64 8.37 -7.13
CA LYS A 131 12.70 9.71 -7.68
C LYS A 131 11.51 9.91 -8.62
N GLU A 132 11.18 11.17 -8.93
CA GLU A 132 10.18 11.47 -9.94
C GLU A 132 10.55 10.82 -11.27
N GLY A 133 9.57 10.18 -11.88
CA GLY A 133 9.74 9.48 -13.15
C GLY A 133 9.13 8.07 -13.16
N PHE A 134 9.30 7.40 -14.28
CA PHE A 134 8.83 6.03 -14.43
C PHE A 134 9.63 5.05 -13.57
N LEU A 135 8.91 4.12 -12.99
CA LEU A 135 9.53 2.99 -12.32
C LEU A 135 10.20 2.09 -13.37
N ALA A 136 11.50 1.89 -13.24
CA ALA A 136 12.23 0.99 -14.12
C ALA A 136 11.70 -0.45 -13.96
N LYS A 137 11.62 -1.21 -15.06
CA LYS A 137 11.05 -2.57 -15.05
C LYS A 137 11.77 -3.53 -14.11
N ASP A 138 13.05 -3.29 -13.86
CA ASP A 138 13.90 -4.05 -12.93
C ASP A 138 13.87 -3.54 -11.49
N ASN A 139 13.10 -2.47 -11.21
CA ASN A 139 12.92 -1.91 -9.88
C ASN A 139 11.52 -2.27 -9.37
N LEU A 140 11.45 -3.27 -8.49
CA LEU A 140 10.17 -3.71 -7.94
C LEU A 140 9.51 -2.62 -7.07
N PRO A 141 8.18 -2.48 -7.14
CA PRO A 141 7.40 -1.41 -6.49
C PRO A 141 7.21 -1.63 -4.98
N PHE A 142 8.31 -1.93 -4.27
CA PHE A 142 8.28 -2.18 -2.84
C PHE A 142 8.19 -0.90 -2.01
N ALA A 143 7.40 -0.93 -0.94
CA ALA A 143 7.14 0.19 -0.03
C ALA A 143 6.40 1.38 -0.67
N ILE A 144 5.57 1.10 -1.66
CA ILE A 144 4.52 2.00 -2.13
C ILE A 144 3.29 1.72 -1.25
N GLY A 145 2.75 2.70 -0.58
CA GLY A 145 1.54 2.52 0.24
C GLY A 145 0.28 2.52 -0.63
N THR A 146 -0.71 1.67 -0.30
CA THR A 146 -1.98 1.56 -1.03
C THR A 146 -2.66 2.93 -1.18
N GLN A 147 -2.68 3.73 -0.12
CA GLN A 147 -3.30 5.06 -0.06
C GLN A 147 -2.62 6.11 -0.96
N THR A 148 -1.47 5.79 -1.54
CA THR A 148 -0.76 6.68 -2.47
C THR A 148 -1.05 6.38 -3.93
N ILE A 149 -1.72 5.25 -4.23
CA ILE A 149 -1.91 4.74 -5.60
C ILE A 149 -3.12 5.39 -6.27
N PHE A 150 -2.91 5.79 -7.52
CA PHE A 150 -3.90 6.31 -8.45
C PHE A 150 -3.59 5.76 -9.85
N GLY A 151 -4.61 5.42 -10.66
CA GLY A 151 -4.36 4.94 -12.02
C GLY A 151 -5.61 4.73 -12.83
N LYS A 152 -5.45 4.29 -14.07
CA LYS A 152 -6.56 3.90 -14.96
C LYS A 152 -7.33 2.74 -14.34
N ALA A 153 -8.65 2.81 -14.34
CA ALA A 153 -9.52 1.77 -13.78
C ALA A 153 -9.28 0.39 -14.39
N GLU A 154 -8.98 0.36 -15.69
CA GLU A 154 -8.63 -0.86 -16.43
C GLU A 154 -7.48 -1.64 -15.76
N VAL A 155 -6.44 -0.94 -15.28
CA VAL A 155 -5.29 -1.58 -14.61
C VAL A 155 -5.76 -2.41 -13.43
N PHE A 156 -6.58 -1.82 -12.56
CA PHE A 156 -7.03 -2.45 -11.32
C PHE A 156 -8.11 -3.51 -11.55
N LYS A 157 -8.97 -3.34 -12.55
CA LYS A 157 -9.91 -4.37 -13.00
C LYS A 157 -9.20 -5.63 -13.50
N ASN A 158 -8.07 -5.44 -14.22
CA ASN A 158 -7.26 -6.54 -14.75
C ASN A 158 -6.25 -7.12 -13.74
N THR A 159 -5.92 -6.37 -12.67
CA THR A 159 -4.87 -6.75 -11.70
C THR A 159 -5.35 -6.65 -10.25
N LYS A 160 -6.51 -7.19 -9.94
CA LYS A 160 -7.13 -7.15 -8.60
C LYS A 160 -6.16 -7.53 -7.49
N PHE A 161 -6.45 -7.07 -6.27
CA PHE A 161 -5.72 -7.50 -5.07
C PHE A 161 -5.90 -9.01 -4.84
N ASP A 162 -4.83 -9.67 -4.43
CA ASP A 162 -4.86 -11.09 -4.09
C ASP A 162 -5.41 -11.29 -2.66
N PRO A 163 -6.57 -11.97 -2.48
CA PRO A 163 -7.18 -12.17 -1.17
C PRO A 163 -6.32 -12.97 -0.17
N GLU A 164 -5.40 -13.79 -0.66
CA GLU A 164 -4.50 -14.57 0.19
C GLU A 164 -3.40 -13.73 0.84
N MET A 165 -3.18 -12.51 0.36
CA MET A 165 -2.11 -11.65 0.87
C MET A 165 -2.45 -11.02 2.24
N PRO A 166 -1.82 -11.47 3.34
CA PRO A 166 -2.09 -10.93 4.67
C PRO A 166 -1.44 -9.56 4.92
N ARG A 167 -0.48 -9.16 4.04
CA ARG A 167 0.27 -7.91 4.05
C ARG A 167 0.96 -7.73 2.69
N PHE A 168 1.43 -6.50 2.35
CA PHE A 168 2.05 -6.17 1.06
C PHE A 168 1.12 -6.43 -0.13
N GLN A 169 -0.16 -6.18 0.09
CA GLN A 169 -1.24 -6.42 -0.87
C GLN A 169 -1.04 -5.60 -2.15
N GLU A 170 -0.72 -4.32 -1.97
CA GLU A 170 -0.38 -3.38 -3.04
C GLU A 170 0.92 -3.76 -3.77
N PHE A 171 1.92 -4.22 -3.03
CA PHE A 171 3.19 -4.63 -3.62
C PHE A 171 3.00 -5.84 -4.55
N GLU A 172 2.25 -6.86 -4.10
CA GLU A 172 1.95 -8.04 -4.91
C GLU A 172 1.14 -7.66 -6.17
N MET A 173 0.11 -6.83 -6.01
CA MET A 173 -0.70 -6.34 -7.11
C MET A 173 0.14 -5.54 -8.11
N LEU A 174 0.98 -4.61 -7.64
CA LEU A 174 1.84 -3.79 -8.50
C LEU A 174 2.93 -4.59 -9.22
N ILE A 175 3.48 -5.68 -8.63
CA ILE A 175 4.37 -6.62 -9.34
C ILE A 175 3.69 -7.19 -10.57
N ARG A 176 2.41 -7.59 -10.46
CA ARG A 176 1.64 -8.09 -11.61
C ARG A 176 1.32 -7.00 -12.61
N ALA A 177 0.93 -5.83 -12.13
CA ALA A 177 0.61 -4.68 -12.98
C ALA A 177 1.82 -4.21 -13.79
N GLN A 178 3.00 -4.08 -13.17
CA GLN A 178 4.24 -3.58 -13.82
C GLN A 178 4.67 -4.39 -15.06
N LYS A 179 4.21 -5.64 -15.21
CA LYS A 179 4.49 -6.45 -16.40
C LYS A 179 3.86 -5.88 -17.67
N LYS A 180 2.73 -5.19 -17.54
CA LYS A 180 1.93 -4.70 -18.68
C LYS A 180 1.76 -3.18 -18.68
N TYR A 181 1.80 -2.56 -17.52
CA TYR A 181 1.45 -1.17 -17.30
C TYR A 181 2.63 -0.36 -16.78
N SER A 182 2.68 0.91 -17.17
CA SER A 182 3.68 1.87 -16.71
C SER A 182 3.30 2.41 -15.32
N ILE A 183 4.29 2.53 -14.44
CA ILE A 183 4.10 3.09 -13.10
C ILE A 183 5.00 4.32 -12.95
N PHE A 184 4.42 5.46 -12.60
CA PHE A 184 5.12 6.73 -12.43
C PHE A 184 5.15 7.15 -10.95
N CYS A 185 6.30 7.59 -10.48
CA CYS A 185 6.46 8.22 -9.17
C CYS A 185 6.28 9.72 -9.29
N LEU A 186 5.30 10.27 -8.58
CA LEU A 186 5.19 11.71 -8.35
C LEU A 186 5.92 12.06 -7.05
N ASP A 187 7.03 12.81 -7.15
CA ASP A 187 7.90 13.17 -6.01
C ASP A 187 7.27 14.27 -5.13
N LYS A 188 6.04 14.01 -4.64
CA LYS A 188 5.33 14.88 -3.71
C LYS A 188 4.68 14.05 -2.60
N PRO A 189 4.81 14.43 -1.32
CA PRO A 189 4.04 13.82 -0.24
C PRO A 189 2.60 14.36 -0.29
N LEU A 190 1.64 13.50 -0.62
CA LEU A 190 0.23 13.85 -0.78
C LEU A 190 -0.69 13.10 0.18
N VAL A 191 -0.11 12.35 1.10
CA VAL A 191 -0.82 11.56 2.12
C VAL A 191 -0.11 11.72 3.45
N ASP A 192 -0.88 11.92 4.50
CA ASP A 192 -0.42 11.88 5.87
C ASP A 192 -0.81 10.53 6.48
N TYR A 193 0.22 9.68 6.73
CA TYR A 193 0.10 8.35 7.29
C TYR A 193 0.23 8.39 8.80
N PHE A 194 -0.78 7.87 9.51
CA PHE A 194 -0.81 7.83 10.98
C PHE A 194 -0.58 6.42 11.49
N ILE A 195 0.40 6.27 12.40
CA ILE A 195 0.69 4.97 13.00
C ILE A 195 -0.43 4.61 13.99
N GLN A 196 -1.05 3.45 13.77
CA GLN A 196 -2.04 2.88 14.68
C GLN A 196 -1.45 1.68 15.43
N ASN A 197 -1.78 1.54 16.72
CA ASN A 197 -1.28 0.44 17.55
C ASN A 197 -1.81 -0.93 17.12
N ASP A 198 -2.97 -0.98 16.48
CA ASP A 198 -3.64 -2.18 15.96
C ASP A 198 -3.29 -2.51 14.49
N SER A 199 -2.37 -1.74 13.90
CA SER A 199 -1.99 -1.86 12.49
C SER A 199 -1.61 -3.29 12.11
N ILE A 200 -2.13 -3.76 10.98
CA ILE A 200 -1.75 -5.03 10.33
C ILE A 200 -0.23 -5.08 10.12
N SER A 201 0.39 -3.93 9.87
CA SER A 201 1.83 -3.79 9.63
C SER A 201 2.70 -4.10 10.85
N ALA A 202 2.14 -4.10 12.06
CA ALA A 202 2.86 -4.43 13.29
C ALA A 202 2.94 -5.93 13.60
N LYS A 203 2.23 -6.82 12.85
CA LYS A 203 2.12 -8.26 13.17
C LYS A 203 3.21 -9.09 12.48
N PRO A 204 4.26 -9.58 13.21
CA PRO A 204 5.41 -10.27 12.59
C PRO A 204 5.05 -11.57 11.86
N LYS A 205 4.07 -12.33 12.35
CA LYS A 205 3.59 -13.56 11.68
C LYS A 205 3.01 -13.27 10.30
N LYS A 206 2.20 -12.20 10.18
CA LYS A 206 1.67 -11.77 8.88
C LYS A 206 2.76 -11.31 7.92
N TYR A 207 3.80 -10.66 8.44
CA TYR A 207 4.97 -10.25 7.67
C TYR A 207 5.70 -11.46 7.06
N LEU A 208 6.01 -12.47 7.89
CA LEU A 208 6.66 -13.70 7.43
C LEU A 208 5.81 -14.44 6.38
N LEU A 209 4.51 -14.60 6.64
CA LEU A 209 3.60 -15.29 5.72
C LEU A 209 3.51 -14.59 4.37
N ALA A 210 3.37 -13.26 4.38
CA ALA A 210 3.31 -12.47 3.15
C ALA A 210 4.58 -12.65 2.29
N TRP A 211 5.77 -12.61 2.89
CA TRP A 211 7.01 -12.85 2.14
C TRP A 211 7.13 -14.29 1.62
N LYS A 212 6.67 -15.30 2.38
CA LYS A 212 6.61 -16.69 1.90
C LYS A 212 5.72 -16.79 0.65
N LEU A 213 4.55 -16.15 0.67
CA LEU A 213 3.63 -16.12 -0.47
C LEU A 213 4.21 -15.36 -1.67
N ILE A 214 4.81 -14.19 -1.46
CA ILE A 214 5.45 -13.41 -2.54
C ILE A 214 6.56 -14.24 -3.20
N LEU A 215 7.41 -14.89 -2.43
CA LEU A 215 8.47 -15.75 -2.96
C LEU A 215 7.91 -16.96 -3.72
N SER A 216 6.82 -17.58 -3.25
CA SER A 216 6.23 -18.71 -3.96
C SER A 216 5.60 -18.29 -5.30
N LYS A 217 4.92 -17.14 -5.33
CA LYS A 217 4.19 -16.64 -6.52
C LYS A 217 5.10 -15.95 -7.54
N HIS A 218 6.18 -15.29 -7.09
CA HIS A 218 7.01 -14.40 -7.93
C HIS A 218 8.51 -14.71 -7.88
N LYS A 219 8.91 -15.93 -7.50
CA LYS A 219 10.30 -16.33 -7.31
C LYS A 219 11.19 -15.95 -8.51
N LYS A 220 10.82 -16.35 -9.72
CA LYS A 220 11.60 -16.07 -10.94
C LYS A 220 11.86 -14.58 -11.12
N LEU A 221 10.82 -13.76 -11.00
CA LEU A 221 10.92 -12.31 -11.16
C LEU A 221 11.84 -11.66 -10.12
N ILE A 222 11.73 -12.11 -8.87
CA ILE A 222 12.56 -11.61 -7.77
C ILE A 222 14.03 -11.99 -7.98
N GLU A 223 14.30 -13.18 -8.49
CA GLU A 223 15.65 -13.66 -8.81
C GLU A 223 16.28 -12.90 -10.00
N GLU A 224 15.49 -12.44 -10.96
CA GLU A 224 15.96 -11.64 -12.08
C GLU A 224 16.41 -10.24 -11.64
N TYR A 225 15.74 -9.64 -10.65
CA TYR A 225 15.96 -8.25 -10.23
C TYR A 225 16.86 -8.16 -9.00
N LYS A 226 18.18 -8.36 -9.21
CA LYS A 226 19.19 -8.43 -8.14
C LYS A 226 19.16 -7.27 -7.14
N ALA A 227 19.09 -6.04 -7.62
CA ALA A 227 19.08 -4.85 -6.75
C ALA A 227 17.84 -4.80 -5.84
N SER A 228 16.68 -5.15 -6.39
CA SER A 228 15.43 -5.25 -5.62
C SER A 228 15.47 -6.43 -4.64
N SER A 229 16.00 -7.58 -5.07
CA SER A 229 16.17 -8.77 -4.24
C SER A 229 17.09 -8.47 -3.03
N ASP A 230 18.23 -7.82 -3.22
CA ASP A 230 19.12 -7.37 -2.14
C ASP A 230 18.40 -6.47 -1.13
N ARG A 231 17.59 -5.52 -1.61
CA ARG A 231 16.81 -4.60 -0.76
C ARG A 231 15.79 -5.35 0.08
N MET A 232 15.07 -6.29 -0.52
CA MET A 232 14.07 -7.12 0.18
C MET A 232 14.71 -7.99 1.25
N GLY A 233 15.82 -8.66 0.95
CA GLY A 233 16.58 -9.45 1.91
C GLY A 233 17.07 -8.58 3.08
N TYR A 234 17.58 -7.37 2.80
CA TYR A 234 18.00 -6.45 3.84
C TYR A 234 16.85 -5.94 4.73
N ASN A 235 15.68 -5.68 4.15
CA ASN A 235 14.49 -5.27 4.92
C ASN A 235 13.98 -6.40 5.82
N LEU A 236 14.01 -7.65 5.34
CA LEU A 236 13.71 -8.83 6.16
C LEU A 236 14.63 -8.92 7.39
N LEU A 237 15.93 -8.68 7.22
CA LEU A 237 16.89 -8.67 8.32
C LEU A 237 16.61 -7.54 9.31
N LYS A 238 16.41 -6.30 8.83
CA LYS A 238 16.05 -5.18 9.68
C LYS A 238 14.81 -5.49 10.52
N PHE A 239 13.78 -6.04 9.87
CA PHE A 239 12.56 -6.39 10.58
C PHE A 239 12.78 -7.51 11.58
N SER A 240 13.61 -8.53 11.26
CA SER A 240 13.92 -9.61 12.20
C SER A 240 14.57 -9.11 13.49
N ALA A 241 15.33 -7.98 13.43
CA ALA A 241 15.93 -7.38 14.61
C ALA A 241 14.90 -6.84 15.61
N THR A 242 13.71 -6.44 15.14
CA THR A 242 12.63 -5.90 16.00
C THR A 242 11.77 -7.00 16.62
N VAL A 243 11.92 -8.25 16.17
CA VAL A 243 11.11 -9.39 16.60
C VAL A 243 11.69 -10.04 17.85
N LYS A 244 10.90 -10.11 18.94
CA LYS A 244 11.30 -10.72 20.21
C LYS A 244 11.25 -12.26 20.19
N ASP A 245 10.28 -12.84 19.46
CA ASP A 245 10.12 -14.29 19.31
C ASP A 245 11.32 -14.88 18.54
N ARG A 246 12.11 -15.73 19.19
CA ARG A 246 13.34 -16.31 18.65
C ARG A 246 13.08 -17.20 17.44
N THR A 247 12.02 -17.99 17.45
CA THR A 247 11.67 -18.89 16.34
C THR A 247 11.29 -18.08 15.11
N LEU A 248 10.42 -17.08 15.27
CA LEU A 248 9.99 -16.21 14.18
C LEU A 248 11.14 -15.37 13.64
N LYS A 249 12.01 -14.86 14.51
CA LYS A 249 13.24 -14.16 14.14
C LYS A 249 14.13 -15.02 13.25
N TYR A 250 14.36 -16.28 13.65
CA TYR A 250 15.16 -17.24 12.88
C TYR A 250 14.55 -17.52 11.50
N GLU A 251 13.23 -17.74 11.42
CA GLU A 251 12.52 -17.95 10.15
C GLU A 251 12.65 -16.74 9.20
N LEU A 252 12.57 -15.52 9.73
CA LEU A 252 12.77 -14.29 8.94
C LEU A 252 14.21 -14.18 8.41
N ILE A 253 15.20 -14.50 9.24
CA ILE A 253 16.60 -14.51 8.83
C ILE A 253 16.81 -15.57 7.73
N LYS A 254 16.34 -16.79 7.94
CA LYS A 254 16.41 -17.89 6.96
C LYS A 254 15.73 -17.49 5.63
N LEU A 255 14.61 -16.79 5.70
CA LEU A 255 13.92 -16.29 4.52
C LEU A 255 14.73 -15.21 3.78
N ALA A 256 15.42 -14.32 4.51
CA ALA A 256 16.29 -13.31 3.91
C ALA A 256 17.40 -13.90 3.06
N PHE A 257 17.91 -15.09 3.44
CA PHE A 257 18.91 -15.83 2.66
C PHE A 257 18.39 -16.45 1.35
N LYS A 258 17.06 -16.55 1.18
CA LYS A 258 16.47 -17.05 -0.07
C LYS A 258 16.46 -15.99 -1.18
N PHE A 259 16.67 -14.71 -0.84
CA PHE A 259 16.84 -13.66 -1.84
C PHE A 259 18.24 -13.77 -2.45
N LYS A 260 18.35 -13.55 -3.78
CA LYS A 260 19.62 -13.61 -4.49
C LYS A 260 20.53 -12.51 -3.95
N GLN A 261 21.68 -12.92 -3.43
CA GLN A 261 22.52 -12.04 -2.64
C GLN A 261 23.75 -11.60 -3.44
N SER A 262 23.95 -10.30 -3.49
CA SER A 262 25.23 -9.74 -3.89
C SER A 262 26.28 -9.95 -2.78
N PRO A 263 27.59 -9.95 -3.09
CA PRO A 263 28.65 -10.00 -2.07
C PRO A 263 28.48 -8.93 -0.99
N ARG A 264 27.96 -7.75 -1.35
CA ARG A 264 27.65 -6.65 -0.43
C ARG A 264 26.54 -7.02 0.55
N MET A 265 25.54 -7.77 0.10
CA MET A 265 24.46 -8.26 0.95
C MET A 265 24.96 -9.34 1.90
N VAL A 266 25.78 -10.28 1.45
CA VAL A 266 26.41 -11.30 2.29
C VAL A 266 27.23 -10.65 3.41
N TYR A 267 28.02 -9.62 3.09
CA TYR A 267 28.78 -8.86 4.09
C TYR A 267 27.84 -8.20 5.13
N ARG A 268 26.73 -7.61 4.69
CA ARG A 268 25.72 -7.01 5.61
C ARG A 268 25.04 -8.06 6.50
N LEU A 269 24.79 -9.24 5.96
CA LEU A 269 24.24 -10.38 6.71
C LEU A 269 25.20 -10.83 7.81
N ILE A 270 26.47 -11.04 7.48
CA ILE A 270 27.51 -11.42 8.43
C ILE A 270 27.65 -10.38 9.52
N LYS A 271 27.74 -9.08 9.14
CA LYS A 271 27.81 -7.97 10.10
C LYS A 271 26.60 -7.88 11.01
N PHE A 272 25.39 -8.17 10.49
CA PHE A 272 24.15 -8.20 11.27
C PHE A 272 24.16 -9.35 12.28
N LEU A 273 24.56 -10.55 11.87
CA LEU A 273 24.66 -11.71 12.75
C LEU A 273 25.70 -11.51 13.86
N LEU A 274 26.85 -10.92 13.53
CA LEU A 274 27.92 -10.63 14.51
C LEU A 274 27.51 -9.53 15.51
N LYS A 275 26.70 -8.54 15.12
CA LYS A 275 26.19 -7.49 16.03
C LYS A 275 24.97 -7.92 16.86
N GLY A 276 24.23 -8.91 16.44
CA GLY A 276 23.04 -9.43 17.14
C GLY A 276 23.32 -10.59 18.08
N CYS A 277 24.58 -10.97 18.24
CA CYS A 277 25.04 -12.00 19.20
C CYS A 277 25.65 -11.38 20.49
N CYS A 278 25.54 -10.04 20.67
CA CYS A 278 25.94 -9.37 21.92
C CYS A 278 24.71 -8.88 22.66
#